data_b0cce7eec79e39ffe31b67f5a32c7ff7
#
_entry.id   b0cce7eec79e39ffe31b67f5a32c7ff7
#
_cell.length_a   1.000
_cell.length_b   1.000
_cell.length_c   1.000
_cell.angle_alpha   90.00
_cell.angle_beta   90.00
_cell.angle_gamma   90.00
#
_symmetry.space_group_name_H-M   'P 1'
#
loop_
_entity.id
_entity.type
_entity.pdbx_description
1 polymer ?
#
loop_
_entity_poly.entity_id
_entity_poly.type
_entity_poly.pdbx_seq_one_letter_code
_entity_poly.pdbx_strand_id
1 'polypeptide(L)'
;MKMIWFGHSCFRLETGSSVLLIDPFLKGNPTFEQSGIAWDDATKDVTHVALTHGHSDHTGDAGEICKKRGATLFANFELAMYFKAKGADRLEPMNTGGRSTE
;
A
#
# COMPACT_ATOMS: atom_id res chain seq x y z
N MET A 1 -18.47 2.84 -0.79
CA MET A 1 -17.09 2.29 -0.83
C MET A 1 -16.91 1.45 -2.10
N LYS A 2 -15.76 1.57 -2.72
CA LYS A 2 -15.42 0.78 -3.90
C LYS A 2 -14.18 -0.06 -3.60
N MET A 3 -14.21 -1.35 -3.93
CA MET A 3 -13.09 -2.26 -3.74
C MET A 3 -12.66 -2.85 -5.07
N ILE A 4 -11.36 -2.77 -5.36
CA ILE A 4 -10.78 -3.33 -6.57
C ILE A 4 -9.67 -4.31 -6.15
N TRP A 5 -9.73 -5.54 -6.66
CA TRP A 5 -8.70 -6.55 -6.42
C TRP A 5 -7.73 -6.57 -7.61
N PHE A 6 -6.43 -6.43 -7.31
CA PHE A 6 -5.38 -6.41 -8.33
C PHE A 6 -4.61 -7.72 -8.45
N GLY A 7 -5.02 -8.74 -7.71
CA GLY A 7 -4.33 -10.01 -7.67
C GLY A 7 -3.54 -10.21 -6.38
N HIS A 8 -3.26 -11.46 -6.01
CA HIS A 8 -2.64 -11.78 -4.73
C HIS A 8 -3.47 -11.22 -3.58
N SER A 9 -2.82 -10.54 -2.65
CA SER A 9 -3.50 -9.86 -1.54
C SER A 9 -3.58 -8.35 -1.75
N CYS A 10 -3.44 -7.88 -3.00
CA CYS A 10 -3.41 -6.47 -3.32
C CYS A 10 -4.82 -5.95 -3.62
N PHE A 11 -5.29 -5.04 -2.77
CA PHE A 11 -6.62 -4.43 -2.89
C PHE A 11 -6.52 -2.91 -2.86
N ARG A 12 -7.39 -2.27 -3.65
CA ARG A 12 -7.61 -0.82 -3.57
C ARG A 12 -9.01 -0.57 -3.02
N LEU A 13 -9.09 0.20 -1.94
CA LEU A 13 -10.36 0.60 -1.33
C LEU A 13 -10.53 2.11 -1.45
N GLU A 14 -11.64 2.55 -2.02
CA GLU A 14 -11.98 3.97 -2.15
C GLU A 14 -13.16 4.29 -1.24
N THR A 15 -12.96 5.18 -0.28
CA THR A 15 -13.99 5.58 0.67
C THR A 15 -13.97 7.10 0.82
N GLY A 16 -15.05 7.80 0.41
CA GLY A 16 -15.11 9.25 0.52
C GLY A 16 -13.88 9.89 -0.11
N SER A 17 -13.07 10.59 0.69
CA SER A 17 -11.86 11.27 0.24
C SER A 17 -10.59 10.42 0.43
N SER A 18 -10.71 9.20 0.93
CA SER A 18 -9.55 8.34 1.21
C SER A 18 -9.44 7.20 0.20
N VAL A 19 -8.20 6.89 -0.19
CA VAL A 19 -7.89 5.75 -1.04
C VAL A 19 -6.80 4.93 -0.34
N LEU A 20 -7.12 3.67 -0.04
CA LEU A 20 -6.22 2.75 0.67
C LEU A 20 -5.77 1.65 -0.26
N LEU A 21 -4.46 1.41 -0.32
CA LEU A 21 -3.92 0.20 -0.94
C LEU A 21 -3.44 -0.75 0.15
N ILE A 22 -3.86 -2.01 0.06
CA ILE A 22 -3.44 -3.07 0.96
C ILE A 22 -2.48 -3.98 0.21
N ASP A 23 -1.30 -4.21 0.80
CA ASP A 23 -0.26 -5.09 0.24
C ASP A 23 -0.03 -4.84 -1.26
N PRO A 24 0.47 -3.66 -1.65
CA PRO A 24 0.48 -3.21 -3.04
C PRO A 24 1.57 -3.87 -3.89
N PHE A 25 1.45 -5.17 -4.10
CA PHE A 25 2.30 -5.93 -5.01
C PHE A 25 1.74 -5.75 -6.44
N LEU A 26 2.18 -4.69 -7.14
CA LEU A 26 1.71 -4.39 -8.48
C LEU A 26 2.71 -4.83 -9.56
N LYS A 27 3.91 -4.24 -9.56
CA LYS A 27 4.95 -4.66 -10.50
C LYS A 27 5.38 -6.07 -10.19
N GLY A 28 5.34 -6.96 -11.17
CA GLY A 28 5.65 -8.37 -11.01
C GLY A 28 4.46 -9.24 -10.61
N ASN A 29 3.30 -8.63 -10.35
CA ASN A 29 2.06 -9.35 -10.08
C ASN A 29 1.39 -9.71 -11.42
N PRO A 30 1.37 -11.00 -11.81
CA PRO A 30 0.86 -11.38 -13.14
C PRO A 30 -0.60 -10.97 -13.36
N THR A 31 -1.44 -11.09 -12.34
CA THR A 31 -2.86 -10.73 -12.46
C THR A 31 -3.01 -9.23 -12.74
N PHE A 32 -2.25 -8.40 -12.03
CA PHE A 32 -2.28 -6.96 -12.26
C PHE A 32 -1.75 -6.63 -13.66
N GLU A 33 -0.63 -7.22 -14.04
CA GLU A 33 0.00 -6.92 -15.35
C GLU A 33 -0.90 -7.33 -16.50
N GLN A 34 -1.68 -8.41 -16.36
CA GLN A 34 -2.62 -8.85 -17.38
C GLN A 34 -3.91 -8.05 -17.40
N SER A 35 -4.18 -7.24 -16.37
CA SER A 35 -5.41 -6.45 -16.28
C SER A 35 -5.46 -5.30 -17.28
N GLY A 36 -4.31 -4.85 -17.75
CA GLY A 36 -4.23 -3.68 -18.62
C GLY A 36 -4.31 -2.35 -17.89
N ILE A 37 -4.42 -2.36 -16.56
CA ILE A 37 -4.48 -1.14 -15.75
C ILE A 37 -3.06 -0.59 -15.59
N ALA A 38 -2.87 0.70 -15.88
CA ALA A 38 -1.57 1.34 -15.70
C ALA A 38 -1.25 1.51 -14.22
N TRP A 39 0.03 1.40 -13.87
CA TRP A 39 0.49 1.58 -12.48
C TRP A 39 0.07 2.95 -11.91
N ASP A 40 0.19 4.01 -12.72
CA ASP A 40 -0.22 5.35 -12.30
C ASP A 40 -1.72 5.41 -11.98
N ASP A 41 -2.55 4.72 -12.76
CA ASP A 41 -4.00 4.69 -12.51
C ASP A 41 -4.33 3.87 -11.27
N ALA A 42 -3.65 2.75 -11.06
CA ALA A 42 -3.87 1.89 -9.89
C ALA A 42 -3.48 2.59 -8.59
N THR A 43 -2.51 3.51 -8.63
CA THR A 43 -2.02 4.22 -7.46
C THR A 43 -2.51 5.66 -7.36
N LYS A 44 -3.34 6.10 -8.31
CA LYS A 44 -3.82 7.48 -8.35
C LYS A 44 -4.59 7.85 -7.09
N ASP A 45 -4.26 9.01 -6.53
CA ASP A 45 -4.93 9.58 -5.35
C ASP A 45 -4.82 8.73 -4.09
N VAL A 46 -3.89 7.77 -4.04
CA VAL A 46 -3.69 6.95 -2.85
C VAL A 46 -3.26 7.83 -1.67
N THR A 47 -3.98 7.70 -0.57
CA THR A 47 -3.72 8.45 0.66
C THR A 47 -3.09 7.58 1.75
N HIS A 48 -3.34 6.27 1.71
CA HIS A 48 -2.89 5.33 2.73
C HIS A 48 -2.45 4.02 2.10
N VAL A 49 -1.40 3.43 2.67
CA VAL A 49 -0.93 2.09 2.30
C VAL A 49 -0.85 1.26 3.57
N ALA A 50 -1.43 0.07 3.56
CA ALA A 50 -1.37 -0.86 4.69
C ALA A 50 -0.66 -2.14 4.27
N LEU A 51 0.29 -2.59 5.09
CA LEU A 51 1.04 -3.82 4.86
C LEU A 51 0.70 -4.83 5.94
N THR A 52 0.30 -6.05 5.54
CA THR A 52 -0.02 -7.10 6.48
C THR A 52 1.24 -7.78 7.01
N HIS A 53 2.29 -7.90 6.19
CA HIS A 53 3.58 -8.43 6.61
C HIS A 53 4.68 -8.04 5.60
N GLY A 54 5.92 -8.49 5.85
CA GLY A 54 7.10 -8.01 5.13
C GLY A 54 7.52 -8.81 3.90
N HIS A 55 6.75 -9.79 3.44
CA HIS A 55 7.10 -10.56 2.25
C HIS A 55 6.97 -9.70 0.99
N SER A 56 7.84 -9.92 0.00
CA SER A 56 7.89 -9.07 -1.20
C SER A 56 6.61 -9.09 -2.03
N ASP A 57 5.86 -10.21 -1.99
CA ASP A 57 4.57 -10.32 -2.68
C ASP A 57 3.44 -9.56 -1.98
N HIS A 58 3.74 -8.89 -0.87
CA HIS A 58 2.81 -8.02 -0.15
C HIS A 58 3.34 -6.59 -0.06
N THR A 59 4.65 -6.41 0.22
CA THR A 59 5.24 -5.06 0.30
C THR A 59 5.32 -4.41 -1.07
N GLY A 60 5.71 -5.21 -2.08
CA GLY A 60 5.70 -4.78 -3.47
C GLY A 60 6.22 -3.36 -3.69
N ASP A 61 5.35 -2.52 -4.17
CA ASP A 61 5.66 -1.14 -4.54
C ASP A 61 5.37 -0.13 -3.42
N ALA A 62 5.18 -0.59 -2.16
CA ALA A 62 4.77 0.28 -1.06
C ALA A 62 5.67 1.50 -0.88
N GLY A 63 7.00 1.30 -0.88
CA GLY A 63 7.94 2.39 -0.71
C GLY A 63 7.84 3.43 -1.81
N GLU A 64 7.76 2.97 -3.05
CA GLU A 64 7.64 3.85 -4.22
C GLU A 64 6.32 4.63 -4.19
N ILE A 65 5.23 3.97 -3.85
CA ILE A 65 3.92 4.61 -3.77
C ILE A 65 3.90 5.68 -2.68
N CYS A 66 4.40 5.37 -1.49
CA CYS A 66 4.45 6.31 -0.39
C CYS A 66 5.27 7.53 -0.75
N LYS A 67 6.41 7.33 -1.40
CA LYS A 67 7.28 8.42 -1.82
C LYS A 67 6.62 9.29 -2.89
N LYS A 68 6.02 8.66 -3.90
CA LYS A 68 5.45 9.37 -5.05
C LYS A 68 4.13 10.06 -4.70
N ARG A 69 3.28 9.41 -3.90
CA ARG A 69 1.92 9.92 -3.59
C ARG A 69 1.84 10.63 -2.24
N GLY A 70 2.87 10.56 -1.41
CA GLY A 70 2.83 11.12 -0.06
C GLY A 70 1.86 10.39 0.86
N ALA A 71 1.63 9.10 0.62
CA ALA A 71 0.69 8.31 1.39
C ALA A 71 1.24 7.97 2.78
N THR A 72 0.33 7.79 3.74
CA THR A 72 0.67 7.31 5.08
C THR A 72 0.77 5.79 5.05
N LEU A 73 1.86 5.25 5.59
CA LEU A 73 2.11 3.82 5.64
C LEU A 73 1.74 3.24 7.00
N PHE A 74 0.87 2.23 6.99
CA PHE A 74 0.52 1.45 8.18
C PHE A 74 1.21 0.10 8.10
N ALA A 75 2.08 -0.21 9.08
CA ALA A 75 2.83 -1.44 9.10
C ALA A 75 3.31 -1.72 10.53
N ASN A 76 3.85 -2.93 10.80
CA ASN A 76 4.48 -3.15 12.08
C ASN A 76 5.72 -2.25 12.22
N PHE A 77 6.21 -2.09 13.46
CA PHE A 77 7.28 -1.12 13.76
C PHE A 77 8.54 -1.35 12.91
N GLU A 78 9.00 -2.58 12.85
CA GLU A 78 10.25 -2.88 12.11
C GLU A 78 10.11 -2.58 10.64
N LEU A 79 8.98 -2.97 10.05
CA LEU A 79 8.71 -2.75 8.64
C LEU A 79 8.53 -1.27 8.34
N ALA A 80 7.87 -0.52 9.23
CA ALA A 80 7.72 0.91 9.08
C ALA A 80 9.09 1.61 9.09
N MET A 81 10.00 1.20 9.97
CA MET A 81 11.35 1.76 10.01
C MET A 81 12.15 1.42 8.75
N TYR A 82 11.98 0.20 8.23
CA TYR A 82 12.61 -0.19 6.96
C TYR A 82 12.18 0.75 5.84
N PHE A 83 10.88 1.01 5.70
CA PHE A 83 10.37 1.89 4.65
C PHE A 83 10.71 3.36 4.89
N LYS A 84 10.87 3.79 6.15
CA LYS A 84 11.38 5.13 6.45
C LYS A 84 12.75 5.33 5.83
N ALA A 85 13.61 4.33 5.95
CA ALA A 85 14.95 4.38 5.34
C ALA A 85 14.88 4.38 3.81
N LYS A 86 13.78 3.94 3.22
CA LYS A 86 13.56 3.92 1.77
C LYS A 86 12.83 5.17 1.26
N GLY A 87 12.57 6.15 2.11
CA GLY A 87 11.99 7.43 1.71
C GLY A 87 10.51 7.62 2.03
N ALA A 88 9.87 6.71 2.75
CA ALA A 88 8.51 6.93 3.22
C ALA A 88 8.56 7.90 4.41
N ASP A 89 7.80 8.99 4.33
CA ASP A 89 7.84 10.05 5.34
C ASP A 89 6.72 9.95 6.36
N ARG A 90 5.56 9.44 5.97
CA ARG A 90 4.37 9.38 6.83
C ARG A 90 4.14 7.93 7.22
N LEU A 91 4.39 7.62 8.50
CA LEU A 91 4.37 6.26 9.01
C LEU A 91 3.47 6.16 10.24
N GLU A 92 2.68 5.08 10.29
CA GLU A 92 1.88 4.70 11.45
C GLU A 92 2.27 3.29 11.87
N PRO A 93 3.29 3.13 12.71
CA PRO A 93 3.70 1.81 13.19
C PRO A 93 2.59 1.17 14.01
N MET A 94 2.30 -0.10 13.76
CA MET A 94 1.24 -0.84 14.44
C MET A 94 1.73 -2.22 14.81
N ASN A 95 1.28 -2.70 15.98
CA ASN A 95 1.50 -4.08 16.39
C ASN A 95 0.22 -4.88 16.17
N THR A 96 0.32 -6.21 16.23
CA THR A 96 -0.85 -7.07 16.16
C THR A 96 -1.89 -6.63 17.20
N GLY A 97 -3.11 -6.38 16.76
CA GLY A 97 -4.18 -5.88 17.62
C GLY A 97 -4.19 -4.37 17.80
N GLY A 98 -3.21 -3.67 17.23
CA GLY A 98 -3.19 -2.20 17.28
C GLY A 98 -4.22 -1.60 16.33
N ARG A 99 -4.48 -0.30 16.51
CA ARG A 99 -5.35 0.44 15.62
C ARG A 99 -4.94 1.91 15.55
N SER A 100 -5.37 2.57 14.47
CA SER A 100 -5.11 3.97 14.26
C SER A 100 -6.40 4.66 13.83
N THR A 101 -6.55 5.93 14.18
CA THR A 101 -7.70 6.75 13.78
C THR A 101 -7.39 7.66 12.59
N GLU A 102 -6.25 7.52 11.99
CA GLU A 102 -5.81 8.29 10.85
C GLU A 102 -6.74 8.22 9.64
#